data_acf757537181de37c197c6b1f08e3d06
#
_entry.id   acf757537181de37c197c6b1f08e3d06
#
_cell.length_a   1.000
_cell.length_b   1.000
_cell.length_c   1.000
_cell.angle_alpha   90.00
_cell.angle_beta   90.00
_cell.angle_gamma   90.00
#
_symmetry.space_group_name_H-M   'P 1'
#
loop_
_entity.id
_entity.type
_entity.pdbx_description
1 polymer ?
#
loop_
_entity_poly.entity_id
_entity_poly.type
_entity_poly.pdbx_seq_one_letter_code
_entity_poly.pdbx_strand_id
1 'polypeptide(L)' 'MSTKNVIFSNPGDVIDFVKIVEKYPFDMDMKRGRYIVDAKSLLGLMNLGFDQKIELKVYDEECDDLW' A
#
# COMPACT_ATOMS: atom_id res chain seq x y z
N MET A 1 -3.72 8.62 11.66
CA MET A 1 -3.23 7.35 11.09
C MET A 1 -4.41 6.45 10.76
N SER A 2 -4.43 5.84 9.60
CA SER A 2 -5.48 4.90 9.23
C SER A 2 -4.87 3.65 8.61
N THR A 3 -5.61 2.55 8.67
CA THR A 3 -5.20 1.28 8.09
C THR A 3 -6.32 0.71 7.24
N LYS A 4 -5.93 0.04 6.16
CA LYS A 4 -6.88 -0.65 5.28
C LYS A 4 -6.26 -1.93 4.76
N ASN A 5 -7.09 -2.89 4.42
CA ASN A 5 -6.63 -4.11 3.77
C ASN A 5 -6.71 -3.94 2.27
N VAL A 6 -5.64 -4.34 1.59
CA VAL A 6 -5.52 -4.26 0.13
C VAL A 6 -5.17 -5.63 -0.39
N ILE A 7 -5.76 -6.03 -1.50
CA ILE A 7 -5.45 -7.28 -2.17
C ILE A 7 -5.09 -6.96 -3.62
N PHE A 8 -3.91 -7.40 -4.05
CA PHE A 8 -3.51 -7.28 -5.45
C PHE A 8 -3.72 -8.64 -6.13
N SER A 9 -4.35 -8.64 -7.28
CA SER A 9 -4.61 -9.87 -8.04
C SER A 9 -3.56 -10.10 -9.12
N ASN A 10 -2.89 -9.04 -9.57
CA ASN A 10 -1.90 -9.12 -10.64
C ASN A 10 -0.95 -7.90 -10.57
N PRO A 11 0.17 -7.93 -11.32
CA PRO A 11 1.12 -6.81 -11.31
C PRO A 11 0.51 -5.48 -11.73
N GLY A 12 -0.48 -5.48 -12.63
CA GLY A 12 -1.14 -4.25 -13.06
C GLY A 12 -1.82 -3.53 -11.90
N ASP A 13 -2.41 -4.28 -10.97
CA ASP A 13 -3.03 -3.71 -9.78
C ASP A 13 -2.00 -2.98 -8.93
N VAL A 14 -0.80 -3.54 -8.79
CA VAL A 14 0.28 -2.92 -8.01
C VAL A 14 0.72 -1.62 -8.67
N ILE A 15 0.90 -1.63 -9.99
CA ILE A 15 1.30 -0.44 -10.73
C ILE A 15 0.27 0.69 -10.56
N ASP A 16 -1.01 0.37 -10.69
CA ASP A 16 -2.09 1.34 -10.52
C ASP A 16 -2.10 1.90 -9.09
N PHE A 17 -1.91 1.03 -8.11
CA PHE A 17 -1.86 1.43 -6.70
C PHE A 17 -0.73 2.42 -6.45
N VAL A 18 0.48 2.13 -6.95
CA VAL A 18 1.64 3.01 -6.78
C VAL A 18 1.37 4.38 -7.42
N LYS A 19 0.78 4.42 -8.61
CA LYS A 19 0.45 5.68 -9.26
C LYS A 19 -0.51 6.53 -8.43
N ILE A 20 -1.43 5.89 -7.73
CA ILE A 20 -2.38 6.60 -6.88
C ILE A 20 -1.69 7.13 -5.63
N VAL A 21 -0.94 6.29 -4.91
CA VAL A 21 -0.34 6.70 -3.63
C VAL A 21 0.78 7.71 -3.80
N GLU A 22 1.46 7.73 -4.94
CA GLU A 22 2.50 8.73 -5.23
C GLU A 22 1.97 10.16 -5.24
N LYS A 23 0.67 10.34 -5.45
CA LYS A 23 0.04 11.66 -5.47
C LYS A 23 -0.14 12.26 -4.08
N TYR A 24 0.02 11.45 -3.05
CA TYR A 24 -0.19 11.88 -1.67
C TYR A 24 1.14 12.15 -0.99
N PRO A 25 1.25 13.25 -0.21
CA PRO A 25 2.51 13.59 0.46
C PRO A 25 2.75 12.82 1.75
N PHE A 26 1.90 11.86 2.09
CA PHE A 26 1.96 11.11 3.33
C PHE A 26 2.91 9.92 3.22
N ASP A 27 3.54 9.56 4.33
CA ASP A 27 4.24 8.30 4.40
C ASP A 27 3.23 7.17 4.55
N MET A 28 3.43 6.10 3.81
CA MET A 28 2.55 4.94 3.82
C MET A 28 3.39 3.67 3.78
N ASP A 29 3.01 2.69 4.58
CA ASP A 29 3.65 1.38 4.58
C ASP A 29 2.66 0.30 4.21
N MET A 30 3.17 -0.76 3.59
CA MET A 30 2.42 -1.97 3.32
C MET A 30 3.03 -3.10 4.12
N LYS A 31 2.19 -3.81 4.85
CA LYS A 31 2.64 -4.87 5.75
C LYS A 31 1.93 -6.19 5.45
N ARG A 32 2.71 -7.25 5.34
CA ARG A 32 2.19 -8.62 5.28
C ARG A 32 3.02 -9.50 6.21
N GLY A 33 2.39 -9.94 7.30
CA GLY A 33 3.10 -10.69 8.33
C GLY A 33 4.21 -9.84 8.94
N ARG A 34 5.43 -10.33 8.85
CA ARG A 34 6.61 -9.61 9.37
C ARG A 34 7.27 -8.68 8.34
N TYR A 35 6.78 -8.70 7.11
CA TYR A 35 7.37 -7.89 6.04
C TYR A 35 6.68 -6.54 5.98
N ILE A 36 7.48 -5.48 6.00
CA ILE A 36 7.00 -4.11 5.88
C ILE A 36 7.78 -3.45 4.77
N VAL A 37 7.08 -2.85 3.81
CA VAL A 37 7.70 -2.13 2.70
C VAL A 37 7.01 -0.79 2.51
N ASP A 38 7.70 0.15 1.89
CA ASP A 38 7.12 1.45 1.52
C ASP A 38 6.03 1.22 0.48
N ALA A 39 4.84 1.82 0.70
CA ALA A 39 3.72 1.68 -0.23
C ALA A 39 4.02 2.29 -1.61
N LYS A 40 5.02 3.14 -1.72
CA LYS A 40 5.44 3.75 -2.98
C LYS A 40 6.55 2.97 -3.68
N SER A 41 6.98 1.85 -3.11
CA SER A 41 8.04 1.00 -3.67
C SER A 41 7.43 -0.12 -4.50
N LEU A 42 7.46 0.04 -5.83
CA LEU A 42 6.89 -0.95 -6.74
C LEU A 42 7.50 -2.34 -6.53
N LEU A 43 8.83 -2.42 -6.44
CA LEU A 43 9.51 -3.70 -6.25
C LEU A 43 9.17 -4.33 -4.91
N GLY A 44 9.09 -3.53 -3.84
CA GLY A 44 8.72 -4.02 -2.53
C GLY A 44 7.31 -4.61 -2.52
N LEU A 45 6.37 -3.92 -3.16
CA LEU A 45 4.98 -4.40 -3.24
C LEU A 45 4.88 -5.69 -4.05
N MET A 46 5.63 -5.80 -5.14
CA MET A 46 5.65 -7.03 -5.94
C MET A 46 6.11 -8.23 -5.12
N ASN A 47 7.04 -8.00 -4.18
CA ASN A 47 7.58 -9.06 -3.33
C ASN A 47 6.61 -9.49 -2.22
N LEU A 48 5.60 -8.69 -1.91
CA LEU A 48 4.59 -9.07 -0.91
C LEU A 48 3.62 -10.14 -1.41
N GLY A 49 3.57 -10.34 -2.73
CA GLY A 49 2.74 -11.38 -3.33
C GLY A 49 1.35 -10.91 -3.71
N PHE A 50 0.61 -11.81 -4.34
CA PHE A 50 -0.72 -11.55 -4.86
C PHE A 50 -1.76 -12.44 -4.18
N ASP A 51 -3.03 -12.02 -4.25
CA ASP A 51 -4.15 -12.75 -3.66
C ASP A 51 -4.00 -12.92 -2.14
N GLN A 52 -3.33 -11.98 -1.50
CA GLN A 52 -3.06 -11.96 -0.07
C GLN A 52 -3.56 -10.64 0.51
N LYS A 53 -4.05 -10.67 1.73
CA LYS A 53 -4.39 -9.44 2.44
C LYS A 53 -3.13 -8.74 2.88
N ILE A 54 -2.98 -7.49 2.46
CA ILE A 54 -1.85 -6.64 2.82
C ILE A 54 -2.42 -5.43 3.55
N GLU A 55 -1.85 -5.11 4.71
CA GLU A 55 -2.30 -3.96 5.49
C GLU A 55 -1.60 -2.70 4.98
N LEU A 56 -2.38 -1.74 4.52
CA LEU A 56 -1.89 -0.41 4.21
C LEU A 56 -2.00 0.46 5.45
N LYS A 57 -0.90 1.09 5.84
CA LYS A 57 -0.84 1.98 6.98
C LYS A 57 -0.45 3.38 6.51
N VAL A 58 -1.29 4.36 6.76
CA VAL A 58 -1.10 5.74 6.34
C VAL A 58 -0.81 6.60 7.57
N TYR A 59 0.29 7.34 7.54
CA TYR A 59 0.80 8.10 8.69
C TYR A 59 0.39 9.56 8.64
N ASP A 60 -0.88 9.83 8.39
CA ASP A 60 -1.41 11.20 8.42
C ASP A 60 -2.78 11.18 9.06
N GLU A 61 -3.04 12.13 9.97
CA GLU A 61 -4.31 12.21 10.68
C GLU A 61 -5.46 12.64 9.77
N GLU A 62 -5.16 13.33 8.66
CA GLU A 62 -6.15 13.86 7.75
C GLU A 62 -6.45 12.94 6.57
N CYS A 63 -5.90 11.74 6.58
CA CYS A 63 -6.02 10.84 5.45
C CYS A 63 -7.27 9.96 5.46
N ASP A 64 -8.20 10.19 6.40
CA ASP A 64 -9.40 9.37 6.53
C ASP A 64 -10.28 9.40 5.28
N ASP A 65 -10.24 10.47 4.53
CA ASP A 65 -11.00 10.61 3.29
C ASP A 65 -10.19 10.20 2.06
N LEU A 66 -9.06 9.54 2.24
CA LEU A 66 -8.25 8.98 1.17
C LEU A 66 -9.04 7.94 0.36
N TRP A 67 -9.96 7.29 1.01
CA TRP A 67 -10.78 6.23 0.43
C TRP A 67 -12.24 6.70 0.26
#